data_df23368697cb2855d780d7f04fa50961
#
_entry.id   df23368697cb2855d780d7f04fa50961
#
_cell.length_a   1.000
_cell.length_b   1.000
_cell.length_c   1.000
_cell.angle_alpha   90.00
_cell.angle_beta   90.00
_cell.angle_gamma   90.00
#
_symmetry.space_group_name_H-M   'P 1'
#
loop_
_entity.id
_entity.type
_entity.pdbx_description
1 polymer ?
#
loop_
_entity_poly.entity_id
_entity_poly.type
_entity_poly.pdbx_seq_one_letter_code
_entity_poly.pdbx_strand_id
1 'polypeptide(L)'
;LKIVLIILAVILVFTFMYGMARINDVSMKPAIKDGDLVMYYRLDKRFVSGDIAVFKKDGRTTTGRVVAVAGDTVDITKDGLMINGATQISQDIYFDTTQFQNGVDFPITVGEGQIFVLGDNRPEASDSRIYGCINIKDVKGKAIAVIRTRGL
;
A
#
# COMPACT_ATOMS: atom_id res chain seq x y z
N LEU A 1 15.77 -27.02 -28.49
CA LEU A 1 16.57 -26.61 -27.34
C LEU A 1 16.66 -25.08 -27.21
N LYS A 2 17.10 -24.32 -28.24
CA LYS A 2 17.25 -22.85 -28.18
C LYS A 2 15.93 -22.13 -27.83
N ILE A 3 14.82 -22.53 -28.44
CA ILE A 3 13.49 -21.93 -28.16
C ILE A 3 13.08 -22.14 -26.70
N VAL A 4 13.29 -23.34 -26.18
CA VAL A 4 12.97 -23.65 -24.78
C VAL A 4 13.80 -22.79 -23.81
N LEU A 5 15.08 -22.60 -24.10
CA LEU A 5 15.96 -21.74 -23.30
C LEU A 5 15.51 -20.28 -23.33
N ILE A 6 15.06 -19.78 -24.48
CA ILE A 6 14.54 -18.42 -24.62
C ILE A 6 13.26 -18.25 -23.78
N ILE A 7 12.32 -19.18 -23.90
CA ILE A 7 11.07 -19.15 -23.12
C ILE A 7 11.38 -19.18 -21.63
N LEU A 8 12.28 -20.04 -21.20
CA LEU A 8 12.70 -20.14 -19.80
C LEU A 8 13.31 -18.82 -19.29
N ALA A 9 14.18 -18.22 -20.09
CA ALA A 9 14.77 -16.91 -19.77
C ALA A 9 13.74 -15.81 -19.65
N VAL A 10 12.76 -15.76 -20.56
CA VAL A 10 11.64 -14.79 -20.51
C VAL A 10 10.81 -14.99 -19.23
N ILE A 11 10.42 -16.22 -18.90
CA ILE A 11 9.67 -16.53 -17.68
C ILE A 11 10.47 -16.08 -16.45
N LEU A 12 11.76 -16.34 -16.41
CA LEU A 12 12.63 -15.98 -15.29
C LEU A 12 12.70 -14.44 -15.12
N VAL A 13 12.85 -13.69 -16.21
CA VAL A 13 12.83 -12.22 -16.18
C VAL A 13 11.49 -11.70 -15.65
N PHE A 14 10.37 -12.20 -16.18
CA PHE A 14 9.05 -11.78 -15.71
C PHE A 14 8.82 -12.11 -14.22
N THR A 15 9.22 -13.27 -13.76
CA THR A 15 9.12 -13.68 -12.36
C THR A 15 9.97 -12.81 -11.43
N PHE A 16 11.12 -12.34 -11.93
CA PHE A 16 11.97 -11.41 -11.20
C PHE A 16 11.36 -10.01 -11.11
N MET A 17 10.79 -9.51 -12.21
CA MET A 17 10.23 -8.15 -12.28
C MET A 17 8.88 -8.02 -11.57
N TYR A 18 8.04 -9.03 -11.65
CA TYR A 18 6.66 -8.99 -11.14
C TYR A 18 6.46 -9.99 -10.01
N GLY A 19 5.51 -9.69 -9.17
CA GLY A 19 5.06 -10.61 -8.14
C GLY A 19 3.53 -10.61 -8.07
N MET A 20 3.01 -11.66 -7.47
CA MET A 20 1.58 -11.80 -7.17
C MET A 20 1.41 -12.10 -5.69
N ALA A 21 0.41 -11.50 -5.09
CA ALA A 21 0.04 -11.77 -3.70
C ALA A 21 -1.49 -11.86 -3.58
N ARG A 22 -1.94 -12.84 -2.83
CA ARG A 22 -3.34 -12.91 -2.40
C ARG A 22 -3.50 -12.07 -1.15
N ILE A 23 -4.46 -11.17 -1.16
CA ILE A 23 -4.74 -10.28 -0.04
C ILE A 23 -5.91 -10.88 0.75
N ASN A 24 -5.67 -11.10 2.03
CA ASN A 24 -6.65 -11.71 2.93
C ASN A 24 -6.96 -10.74 4.07
N ASP A 25 -7.29 -9.51 3.72
CA ASP A 25 -7.74 -8.48 4.65
C ASP A 25 -8.77 -7.54 4.01
N VAL A 26 -9.36 -6.71 4.82
CA VAL A 26 -10.43 -5.79 4.42
C VAL A 26 -10.00 -4.33 4.34
N SER A 27 -8.72 -4.05 4.62
CA SER A 27 -8.18 -2.70 4.80
C SER A 27 -8.33 -1.79 3.57
N MET A 28 -8.34 -2.38 2.38
CA MET A 28 -8.37 -1.64 1.12
C MET A 28 -9.72 -1.71 0.39
N LYS A 29 -10.78 -2.15 1.06
CA LYS A 29 -12.13 -2.11 0.46
C LYS A 29 -12.55 -0.66 0.15
N PRO A 30 -13.18 -0.40 -0.98
CA PRO A 30 -13.62 -1.34 -2.03
C PRO A 30 -12.58 -1.61 -3.12
N ALA A 31 -11.43 -0.93 -3.09
CA ALA A 31 -10.40 -1.02 -4.14
C ALA A 31 -9.81 -2.44 -4.25
N ILE A 32 -9.44 -3.03 -3.10
CA ILE A 32 -8.99 -4.42 -3.02
C ILE A 32 -9.84 -5.11 -1.95
N LYS A 33 -10.37 -6.28 -2.28
CA LYS A 33 -11.23 -7.07 -1.40
C LYS A 33 -10.49 -8.30 -0.89
N ASP A 34 -10.98 -8.83 0.22
CA ASP A 34 -10.50 -10.11 0.74
C ASP A 34 -10.58 -11.21 -0.34
N GLY A 35 -9.47 -11.92 -0.53
CA GLY A 35 -9.31 -12.95 -1.54
C GLY A 35 -8.81 -12.48 -2.92
N ASP A 36 -8.75 -11.17 -3.18
CA ASP A 36 -8.24 -10.64 -4.44
C ASP A 36 -6.74 -10.98 -4.63
N LEU A 37 -6.35 -11.23 -5.88
CA LEU A 37 -4.95 -11.35 -6.28
C LEU A 37 -4.45 -10.00 -6.76
N VAL A 38 -3.38 -9.52 -6.16
CA VAL A 38 -2.72 -8.27 -6.53
C VAL A 38 -1.40 -8.58 -7.25
N MET A 39 -1.29 -8.12 -8.48
CA MET A 39 -0.02 -8.12 -9.21
C MET A 39 0.74 -6.85 -8.88
N TYR A 40 2.02 -6.98 -8.58
CA TYR A 40 2.89 -5.85 -8.24
C TYR A 40 4.22 -5.90 -8.97
N TYR A 41 4.75 -4.70 -9.25
CA TYR A 41 6.05 -4.50 -9.86
C TYR A 41 7.11 -4.29 -8.79
N ARG A 42 8.20 -5.06 -8.85
CA ARG A 42 9.21 -5.12 -7.78
C ARG A 42 10.31 -4.06 -7.90
N LEU A 43 10.61 -3.63 -9.12
CA LEU A 43 11.82 -2.86 -9.40
C LEU A 43 11.64 -1.35 -9.21
N ASP A 44 10.41 -0.82 -9.32
CA ASP A 44 10.14 0.59 -9.03
C ASP A 44 9.70 0.76 -7.58
N LYS A 45 10.56 1.36 -6.79
CA LYS A 45 10.32 1.71 -5.38
C LYS A 45 10.12 3.20 -5.15
N ARG A 46 9.94 3.96 -6.23
CA ARG A 46 9.60 5.39 -6.15
C ARG A 46 8.10 5.54 -6.01
N PHE A 47 7.67 5.76 -4.80
CA PHE A 47 6.27 5.94 -4.48
C PHE A 47 5.86 7.40 -4.56
N VAL A 48 4.61 7.62 -4.99
CA VAL A 48 3.92 8.91 -4.94
C VAL A 48 2.56 8.73 -4.25
N SER A 49 1.99 9.81 -3.79
CA SER A 49 0.64 9.79 -3.20
C SER A 49 -0.37 9.19 -4.20
N GLY A 50 -1.19 8.26 -3.73
CA GLY A 50 -2.15 7.52 -4.53
C GLY A 50 -1.69 6.12 -4.95
N ASP A 51 -0.39 5.84 -5.00
CA ASP A 51 0.11 4.49 -5.27
C ASP A 51 -0.34 3.49 -4.20
N ILE A 52 -0.52 2.23 -4.60
CA ILE A 52 -0.78 1.15 -3.66
C ILE A 52 0.51 0.34 -3.46
N ALA A 53 1.00 0.34 -2.24
CA ALA A 53 2.16 -0.44 -1.84
C ALA A 53 1.72 -1.85 -1.40
N VAL A 54 2.46 -2.86 -1.84
CA VAL A 54 2.33 -4.26 -1.37
C VAL A 54 3.51 -4.53 -0.44
N PHE A 55 3.25 -4.84 0.81
CA PHE A 55 4.29 -5.01 1.83
C PHE A 55 3.97 -6.15 2.79
N LYS A 56 4.94 -6.52 3.61
CA LYS A 56 4.78 -7.54 4.62
C LYS A 56 4.68 -6.89 6.00
N LYS A 57 3.65 -7.22 6.75
CA LYS A 57 3.44 -6.78 8.12
C LYS A 57 3.00 -7.98 8.98
N ASP A 58 3.67 -8.19 10.10
CA ASP A 58 3.36 -9.28 11.05
C ASP A 58 3.22 -10.66 10.37
N GLY A 59 4.15 -10.94 9.42
CA GLY A 59 4.18 -12.20 8.68
C GLY A 59 3.16 -12.32 7.52
N ARG A 60 2.25 -11.35 7.37
CA ARG A 60 1.22 -11.34 6.32
C ARG A 60 1.57 -10.35 5.22
N THR A 61 1.21 -10.67 3.99
CA THR A 61 1.26 -9.72 2.89
C THR A 61 -0.03 -8.93 2.87
N THR A 62 0.10 -7.62 2.92
CA THR A 62 -1.01 -6.67 2.90
C THR A 62 -0.74 -5.53 1.93
N THR A 63 -1.71 -4.66 1.78
CA THR A 63 -1.64 -3.49 0.89
C THR A 63 -2.08 -2.24 1.61
N GLY A 64 -1.59 -1.10 1.17
CA GLY A 64 -2.01 0.21 1.67
C GLY A 64 -1.78 1.29 0.61
N ARG A 65 -2.61 2.30 0.64
CA ARG A 65 -2.47 3.47 -0.23
C ARG A 65 -1.45 4.42 0.34
N VAL A 66 -0.44 4.76 -0.42
CA VAL A 66 0.55 5.77 -0.06
C VAL A 66 -0.15 7.13 -0.03
N VAL A 67 -0.08 7.81 1.10
CA VAL A 67 -0.63 9.17 1.27
C VAL A 67 0.46 10.20 1.48
N ALA A 68 1.64 9.78 1.94
CA ALA A 68 2.78 10.66 2.13
C ALA A 68 4.10 9.91 1.88
N VAL A 69 5.10 10.64 1.43
CA VAL A 69 6.44 10.17 1.12
C VAL A 69 7.49 10.95 1.91
N ALA A 70 8.75 10.55 1.81
CA ALA A 70 9.85 11.20 2.53
C ALA A 70 9.82 12.73 2.45
N GLY A 71 9.89 13.37 3.60
CA GLY A 71 9.83 14.83 3.75
C GLY A 71 8.43 15.39 4.01
N ASP A 72 7.38 14.62 3.75
CA ASP A 72 6.02 15.05 4.05
C ASP A 72 5.71 14.97 5.55
N THR A 73 4.89 15.89 6.03
CA THR A 73 4.33 15.85 7.38
C THR A 73 2.86 15.42 7.30
N VAL A 74 2.54 14.37 8.02
CA VAL A 74 1.18 13.81 8.13
C VAL A 74 0.58 14.24 9.45
N ASP A 75 -0.61 14.80 9.41
CA ASP A 75 -1.42 15.08 10.59
C ASP A 75 -2.85 14.56 10.40
N ILE A 76 -3.48 14.16 11.48
CA ILE A 76 -4.88 13.75 11.49
C ILE A 76 -5.59 14.52 12.60
N THR A 77 -6.39 15.46 12.17
CA THR A 77 -7.14 16.37 13.05
C THR A 77 -8.64 16.07 12.99
N LYS A 78 -9.44 16.86 13.68
CA LYS A 78 -10.91 16.82 13.56
C LYS A 78 -11.40 17.11 12.12
N ASP A 79 -10.58 17.79 11.32
CA ASP A 79 -10.88 18.13 9.92
C ASP A 79 -10.39 17.06 8.93
N GLY A 80 -9.90 15.92 9.46
CA GLY A 80 -9.45 14.77 8.70
C GLY A 80 -7.94 14.71 8.49
N LEU A 81 -7.54 14.05 7.39
CA LEU A 81 -6.15 13.87 7.01
C LEU A 81 -5.57 15.17 6.43
N MET A 82 -4.43 15.57 6.95
CA MET A 82 -3.66 16.71 6.45
C MET A 82 -2.25 16.26 6.04
N ILE A 83 -1.83 16.70 4.88
CA ILE A 83 -0.45 16.51 4.38
C ILE A 83 0.16 17.89 4.17
N ASN A 84 1.28 18.14 4.82
CA ASN A 84 1.98 19.43 4.78
C ASN A 84 1.04 20.65 5.10
N GLY A 85 0.13 20.45 6.04
CA GLY A 85 -0.83 21.46 6.46
C GLY A 85 -2.06 21.64 5.55
N ALA A 86 -2.15 20.88 4.46
CA ALA A 86 -3.30 20.92 3.55
C ALA A 86 -4.21 19.70 3.74
N THR A 87 -5.51 19.96 3.94
CA THR A 87 -6.52 18.91 4.07
C THR A 87 -6.60 18.10 2.78
N GLN A 88 -6.58 16.77 2.93
CA GLN A 88 -6.66 15.83 1.81
C GLN A 88 -8.10 15.35 1.64
N ILE A 89 -8.67 15.65 0.48
CA ILE A 89 -9.99 15.16 0.08
C ILE A 89 -9.78 14.15 -1.06
N SER A 90 -10.17 12.91 -0.86
CA SER A 90 -10.14 11.89 -1.89
C SER A 90 -11.57 11.48 -2.23
N GLN A 91 -11.91 11.51 -3.52
CA GLN A 91 -13.24 11.12 -4.00
C GLN A 91 -13.51 9.62 -3.85
N ASP A 92 -12.45 8.82 -3.74
CA ASP A 92 -12.54 7.36 -3.62
C ASP A 92 -12.54 6.86 -2.16
N ILE A 93 -12.42 7.77 -1.19
CA ILE A 93 -12.43 7.44 0.23
C ILE A 93 -13.74 7.91 0.84
N TYR A 94 -14.55 6.94 1.24
CA TYR A 94 -15.92 7.17 1.71
C TYR A 94 -16.03 7.41 3.21
N PHE A 95 -14.94 7.25 3.94
CA PHE A 95 -14.91 7.35 5.40
C PHE A 95 -13.95 8.43 5.86
N ASP A 96 -14.31 9.09 6.96
CA ASP A 96 -13.43 10.04 7.62
C ASP A 96 -12.16 9.36 8.12
N THR A 97 -11.04 10.07 8.02
CA THR A 97 -9.76 9.60 8.57
C THR A 97 -9.63 10.11 10.00
N THR A 98 -9.63 9.18 10.95
CA THR A 98 -9.47 9.47 12.38
C THR A 98 -8.23 8.79 12.94
N GLN A 99 -7.72 9.33 14.04
CA GLN A 99 -6.64 8.70 14.79
C GLN A 99 -7.17 7.47 15.56
N PHE A 100 -6.30 6.51 15.84
CA PHE A 100 -6.58 5.42 16.76
C PHE A 100 -6.07 5.76 18.16
N GLN A 101 -6.81 5.36 19.20
CA GLN A 101 -6.44 5.62 20.62
C GLN A 101 -5.06 5.05 20.99
N ASN A 102 -4.71 3.89 20.44
CA ASN A 102 -3.44 3.21 20.68
C ASN A 102 -2.53 3.26 19.44
N GLY A 103 -2.69 4.28 18.63
CA GLY A 103 -1.90 4.50 17.42
C GLY A 103 -0.65 5.32 17.68
N VAL A 104 -0.05 5.78 16.59
CA VAL A 104 1.09 6.70 16.62
C VAL A 104 0.63 8.12 16.93
N ASP A 105 1.52 8.92 17.50
CA ASP A 105 1.27 10.33 17.75
C ASP A 105 1.40 11.15 16.46
N PHE A 106 0.55 12.16 16.33
CA PHE A 106 0.57 13.12 15.22
C PHE A 106 0.90 14.53 15.73
N PRO A 107 1.51 15.40 14.87
CA PRO A 107 1.94 15.14 13.51
C PRO A 107 3.18 14.24 13.42
N ILE A 108 3.32 13.53 12.29
CA ILE A 108 4.48 12.67 12.01
C ILE A 108 5.14 13.10 10.69
N THR A 109 6.46 13.23 10.68
CA THR A 109 7.22 13.50 9.46
C THR A 109 7.75 12.18 8.90
N VAL A 110 7.48 11.94 7.62
CA VAL A 110 7.95 10.74 6.92
C VAL A 110 9.44 10.87 6.67
N GLY A 111 10.20 9.91 7.21
CA GLY A 111 11.65 9.88 7.08
C GLY A 111 12.13 9.47 5.69
N GLU A 112 13.41 9.70 5.42
CA GLU A 112 14.02 9.25 4.17
C GLU A 112 13.93 7.72 4.02
N GLY A 113 13.58 7.26 2.82
CA GLY A 113 13.37 5.83 2.56
C GLY A 113 12.11 5.25 3.21
N GLN A 114 11.18 6.09 3.63
CA GLN A 114 9.92 5.69 4.24
C GLN A 114 8.71 6.20 3.45
N ILE A 115 7.59 5.56 3.67
CA ILE A 115 6.26 5.96 3.19
C ILE A 115 5.24 5.87 4.32
N PHE A 116 4.19 6.66 4.24
CA PHE A 116 3.04 6.56 5.13
C PHE A 116 1.84 6.05 4.32
N VAL A 117 1.25 4.96 4.75
CA VAL A 117 0.16 4.30 4.04
C VAL A 117 -1.11 4.27 4.87
N LEU A 118 -2.24 4.43 4.20
CA LEU A 118 -3.56 4.25 4.79
C LEU A 118 -4.35 3.21 4.02
N GLY A 119 -5.21 2.48 4.73
CA GLY A 119 -6.23 1.67 4.09
C GLY A 119 -7.39 2.51 3.57
N ASP A 120 -7.97 2.16 2.44
CA ASP A 120 -9.15 2.85 1.90
C ASP A 120 -10.37 2.64 2.80
N ASN A 121 -10.47 1.50 3.45
CA ASN A 121 -11.48 1.19 4.47
C ASN A 121 -11.04 1.74 5.84
N ARG A 122 -11.03 3.06 5.97
CA ARG A 122 -10.48 3.79 7.12
C ARG A 122 -10.88 3.26 8.50
N PRO A 123 -12.15 2.87 8.76
CA PRO A 123 -12.56 2.37 10.07
C PRO A 123 -11.97 1.01 10.44
N GLU A 124 -11.74 0.13 9.46
CA GLU A 124 -11.32 -1.26 9.69
C GLU A 124 -9.86 -1.52 9.30
N ALA A 125 -9.17 -0.51 8.74
CA ALA A 125 -7.82 -0.68 8.26
C ALA A 125 -6.80 -0.74 9.40
N SER A 126 -5.92 -1.75 9.36
CA SER A 126 -4.67 -1.75 10.11
C SER A 126 -3.59 -1.14 9.24
N ASP A 127 -3.21 0.10 9.51
CA ASP A 127 -2.34 0.90 8.65
C ASP A 127 -1.34 1.75 9.46
N SER A 128 -0.68 2.69 8.81
CA SER A 128 0.35 3.54 9.43
C SER A 128 -0.14 4.37 10.61
N ARG A 129 -1.43 4.54 10.79
CA ARG A 129 -1.98 5.16 12.02
C ARG A 129 -1.68 4.33 13.27
N ILE A 130 -1.47 3.03 13.09
CA ILE A 130 -1.17 2.10 14.18
C ILE A 130 0.33 1.86 14.30
N TYR A 131 1.01 1.54 13.20
CA TYR A 131 2.40 1.10 13.23
C TYR A 131 3.42 2.10 12.67
N GLY A 132 2.97 3.31 12.28
CA GLY A 132 3.84 4.36 11.77
C GLY A 132 4.30 4.16 10.33
N CYS A 133 5.34 4.89 9.95
CA CYS A 133 5.92 4.83 8.61
C CYS A 133 6.49 3.44 8.29
N ILE A 134 6.42 3.07 7.02
CA ILE A 134 6.97 1.81 6.49
C ILE A 134 8.27 2.11 5.75
N ASN A 135 9.30 1.32 6.00
CA ASN A 135 10.52 1.37 5.21
C ASN A 135 10.26 0.83 3.79
N ILE A 136 10.72 1.53 2.78
CA ILE A 136 10.62 1.10 1.38
C ILE A 136 11.32 -0.26 1.17
N LYS A 137 12.33 -0.58 1.97
CA LYS A 137 13.01 -1.88 1.95
C LYS A 137 12.09 -3.06 2.27
N ASP A 138 11.07 -2.83 3.09
CA ASP A 138 10.08 -3.85 3.49
C ASP A 138 8.91 -3.95 2.52
N VAL A 139 8.84 -3.04 1.55
CA VAL A 139 7.83 -3.05 0.49
C VAL A 139 8.22 -4.02 -0.61
N LYS A 140 7.34 -4.94 -0.95
CA LYS A 140 7.53 -5.91 -2.04
C LYS A 140 7.49 -5.26 -3.42
N GLY A 141 6.61 -4.30 -3.61
CA GLY A 141 6.47 -3.56 -4.86
C GLY A 141 5.23 -2.68 -4.90
N LYS A 142 5.06 -2.05 -6.04
CA LYS A 142 3.91 -1.21 -6.38
C LYS A 142 2.84 -2.05 -7.04
N ALA A 143 1.61 -2.01 -6.54
CA ALA A 143 0.49 -2.69 -7.16
C ALA A 143 0.19 -2.09 -8.54
N ILE A 144 -0.01 -2.95 -9.53
CA ILE A 144 -0.28 -2.57 -10.93
C ILE A 144 -1.59 -3.13 -11.45
N ALA A 145 -2.08 -4.23 -10.87
CA ALA A 145 -3.36 -4.81 -11.25
C ALA A 145 -3.98 -5.58 -10.08
N VAL A 146 -5.30 -5.61 -10.06
CA VAL A 146 -6.09 -6.41 -9.13
C VAL A 146 -6.94 -7.39 -9.93
N ILE A 147 -6.74 -8.67 -9.68
CA ILE A 147 -7.48 -9.77 -10.30
C ILE A 147 -8.50 -10.27 -9.29
N ARG A 148 -9.77 -10.05 -9.58
CA ARG A 148 -10.87 -10.52 -8.75
C ARG A 148 -11.27 -11.92 -9.15
N THR A 149 -11.04 -12.86 -8.26
CA THR A 149 -11.63 -14.19 -8.37
C THR A 149 -13.07 -14.09 -7.85
N ARG A 150 -14.03 -13.91 -8.75
CA ARG A 150 -15.45 -14.17 -8.39
C ARG A 150 -15.53 -15.66 -8.12
N GLY A 151 -15.93 -16.03 -6.92
CA GLY A 151 -16.31 -17.42 -6.66
C GLY A 151 -17.39 -17.82 -7.64
N LEU A 152 -17.12 -18.86 -8.41
CA LEU A 152 -18.11 -19.58 -9.19
C LEU A 152 -19.04 -20.31 -8.25
#